data_b169724cec5d65d92aabc9e961e20e6d
#
_entry.id   b169724cec5d65d92aabc9e961e20e6d
#
_cell.length_a   1.000
_cell.length_b   1.000
_cell.length_c   1.000
_cell.angle_alpha   90.00
_cell.angle_beta   90.00
_cell.angle_gamma   90.00
#
_symmetry.space_group_name_H-M   'P 1'
#
loop_
_entity.id
_entity.type
_entity.pdbx_description
1 polymer ?
#
loop_
_entity_poly.entity_id
_entity_poly.type
_entity_poly.pdbx_seq_one_letter_code
_entity_poly.pdbx_strand_id
1 'polypeptide(L)'
;MTPSVIPADSIDALIARQLPGWLKRASAQELTGLRAAALRQQRAQDHVDAWLGAITPLDEFAESLLKRAPEAHSIRQVDLRQAQLRLVTLQPKPSISPALPSTSTRIVSTQTLLSAALHNFHEKEMQPGWFAAGSQLVTASGHLLPLSAQAFVHLCRDIDIGRRYQSHLQSKLEGEGVAVESALEEAMSANLALAAIAARIKGEIDEQTCQWINQVVGTGSFLPADNTVLKCHTLRLLGKEVIGALVIEVRQNARLLGVIAWFPEDPYAPVSWHTSWELLYMTLGIRLRNEAYRRYFQRFVAERDRVAFCAALNALLSHGNTVLPLELDGRCFAIEGDVFVALRQARIDKMLDDARVLAVSTEDEDVADRRARLQGYLDLGLSVAGLAALFVPVLGQALLGLTVVQLAGEVYESYQDWQLGDRDAALGHLFNVADTVVM
;
A
#
# COMPACT_ATOMS: atom_id res chain seq x y z
N MET A 1 7.88 43.99 -18.45
CA MET A 1 8.84 42.86 -18.58
C MET A 1 8.58 42.22 -19.92
N THR A 2 9.58 42.12 -20.78
CA THR A 2 9.46 41.42 -22.06
C THR A 2 9.28 39.93 -21.78
N PRO A 3 8.29 39.23 -22.39
CA PRO A 3 8.14 37.81 -22.21
C PRO A 3 9.44 37.13 -22.66
N SER A 4 10.01 36.28 -21.77
CA SER A 4 11.20 35.49 -22.11
C SER A 4 10.77 34.46 -23.15
N VAL A 5 11.25 34.63 -24.38
CA VAL A 5 10.98 33.70 -25.48
C VAL A 5 11.75 32.38 -25.18
N ILE A 6 11.02 31.29 -24.95
CA ILE A 6 11.60 29.98 -24.77
C ILE A 6 12.20 29.54 -26.12
N PRO A 7 13.51 29.25 -26.23
CA PRO A 7 14.10 28.77 -27.48
C PRO A 7 13.47 27.42 -27.90
N ALA A 8 13.11 27.28 -29.17
CA ALA A 8 12.32 26.15 -29.68
C ALA A 8 12.95 24.78 -29.48
N ASP A 9 14.29 24.71 -29.39
CA ASP A 9 15.07 23.47 -29.22
C ASP A 9 15.57 23.27 -27.77
N SER A 10 15.03 24.02 -26.80
CA SER A 10 15.38 23.92 -25.39
C SER A 10 14.55 22.84 -24.67
N ILE A 11 15.10 22.36 -23.55
CA ILE A 11 14.37 21.48 -22.60
C ILE A 11 13.08 22.20 -22.14
N ASP A 12 13.14 23.50 -21.93
CA ASP A 12 12.00 24.31 -21.54
C ASP A 12 10.87 24.28 -22.58
N ALA A 13 11.22 24.28 -23.89
CA ALA A 13 10.23 24.16 -24.96
C ALA A 13 9.60 22.76 -25.00
N LEU A 14 10.35 21.72 -24.66
CA LEU A 14 9.83 20.36 -24.52
C LEU A 14 8.84 20.29 -23.35
N ILE A 15 9.25 20.78 -22.17
CA ILE A 15 8.41 20.85 -20.97
C ILE A 15 7.14 21.66 -21.27
N ALA A 16 7.26 22.85 -21.87
CA ALA A 16 6.14 23.72 -22.21
C ALA A 16 5.13 23.02 -23.14
N ARG A 17 5.59 22.22 -24.07
CA ARG A 17 4.72 21.41 -24.96
C ARG A 17 3.96 20.32 -24.21
N GLN A 18 4.62 19.65 -23.28
CA GLN A 18 4.05 18.52 -22.53
C GLN A 18 3.25 18.95 -21.28
N LEU A 19 3.33 20.22 -20.86
CA LEU A 19 2.52 20.70 -19.73
C LEU A 19 1.04 20.37 -19.93
N PRO A 20 0.37 19.78 -18.92
CA PRO A 20 -1.05 19.49 -18.96
C PRO A 20 -1.88 20.75 -19.28
N GLY A 21 -2.97 20.57 -20.03
CA GLY A 21 -3.81 21.71 -20.44
C GLY A 21 -4.41 22.51 -19.29
N TRP A 22 -4.68 21.85 -18.16
CA TRP A 22 -5.17 22.51 -16.96
C TRP A 22 -4.10 23.42 -16.32
N LEU A 23 -2.83 23.02 -16.33
CA LEU A 23 -1.73 23.82 -15.82
C LEU A 23 -1.45 25.05 -16.68
N LYS A 24 -1.57 24.89 -18.01
CA LYS A 24 -1.45 26.03 -18.97
C LYS A 24 -2.56 27.07 -18.83
N ARG A 25 -3.71 26.69 -18.27
CA ARG A 25 -4.84 27.59 -18.02
C ARG A 25 -4.91 28.16 -16.61
N ALA A 26 -4.02 27.69 -15.73
CA ALA A 26 -3.96 28.18 -14.36
C ALA A 26 -3.51 29.65 -14.32
N SER A 27 -4.03 30.44 -13.40
CA SER A 27 -3.55 31.81 -13.15
C SER A 27 -2.18 31.79 -12.45
N ALA A 28 -1.43 32.89 -12.53
CA ALA A 28 -0.16 33.02 -11.82
C ALA A 28 -0.30 32.81 -10.28
N GLN A 29 -1.42 33.25 -9.71
CA GLN A 29 -1.71 33.05 -8.29
C GLN A 29 -1.93 31.56 -7.96
N GLU A 30 -2.64 30.84 -8.82
CA GLU A 30 -2.86 29.38 -8.67
C GLU A 30 -1.56 28.60 -8.81
N LEU A 31 -0.70 28.96 -9.76
CA LEU A 31 0.61 28.34 -9.92
C LEU A 31 1.50 28.59 -8.68
N THR A 32 1.49 29.80 -8.14
CA THR A 32 2.23 30.12 -6.91
C THR A 32 1.74 29.28 -5.73
N GLY A 33 0.42 29.15 -5.56
CA GLY A 33 -0.18 28.30 -4.52
C GLY A 33 0.15 26.82 -4.69
N LEU A 34 0.03 26.32 -5.92
CA LEU A 34 0.35 24.92 -6.25
C LEU A 34 1.83 24.61 -5.99
N ARG A 35 2.74 25.51 -6.41
CA ARG A 35 4.18 25.39 -6.15
C ARG A 35 4.49 25.34 -4.65
N ALA A 36 3.90 26.24 -3.86
CA ALA A 36 4.11 26.25 -2.42
C ALA A 36 3.63 24.94 -1.75
N ALA A 37 2.45 24.46 -2.15
CA ALA A 37 1.91 23.20 -1.65
C ALA A 37 2.77 21.99 -2.09
N ALA A 38 3.25 21.97 -3.32
CA ALA A 38 4.13 20.92 -3.83
C ALA A 38 5.46 20.85 -3.06
N LEU A 39 6.09 22.00 -2.82
CA LEU A 39 7.32 22.06 -2.03
C LEU A 39 7.11 21.67 -0.55
N ARG A 40 5.95 22.03 0.04
CA ARG A 40 5.58 21.59 1.40
C ARG A 40 5.45 20.07 1.43
N GLN A 41 4.73 19.49 0.49
CA GLN A 41 4.53 18.04 0.40
C GLN A 41 5.86 17.29 0.16
N GLN A 42 6.71 17.81 -0.74
CA GLN A 42 8.03 17.23 -1.01
C GLN A 42 8.89 17.17 0.26
N ARG A 43 9.01 18.28 1.00
CA ARG A 43 9.80 18.31 2.25
C ARG A 43 9.25 17.36 3.31
N ALA A 44 7.94 17.32 3.47
CA ALA A 44 7.31 16.38 4.40
C ALA A 44 7.57 14.92 4.00
N GLN A 45 7.54 14.64 2.70
CA GLN A 45 7.84 13.31 2.16
C GLN A 45 9.29 12.92 2.37
N ASP A 46 10.25 13.83 2.17
CA ASP A 46 11.67 13.56 2.37
C ASP A 46 11.97 13.13 3.81
N HIS A 47 11.27 13.71 4.80
CA HIS A 47 11.39 13.28 6.20
C HIS A 47 10.84 11.86 6.41
N VAL A 48 9.70 11.54 5.81
CA VAL A 48 9.12 10.20 5.88
C VAL A 48 10.00 9.17 5.17
N ASP A 49 10.52 9.52 3.98
CA ASP A 49 11.40 8.64 3.19
C ASP A 49 12.72 8.36 3.92
N ALA A 50 13.30 9.37 4.59
CA ALA A 50 14.50 9.19 5.41
C ALA A 50 14.27 8.19 6.55
N TRP A 51 13.11 8.27 7.22
CA TRP A 51 12.74 7.31 8.25
C TRP A 51 12.46 5.92 7.69
N LEU A 52 11.66 5.82 6.61
CA LEU A 52 11.34 4.55 5.95
C LEU A 52 12.61 3.86 5.42
N GLY A 53 13.58 4.63 4.94
CA GLY A 53 14.88 4.12 4.49
C GLY A 53 15.69 3.46 5.61
N ALA A 54 15.39 3.76 6.89
CA ALA A 54 15.99 3.08 8.04
C ALA A 54 15.34 1.72 8.37
N ILE A 55 14.18 1.42 7.75
CA ILE A 55 13.49 0.14 7.88
C ILE A 55 13.95 -0.78 6.77
N THR A 56 14.64 -1.86 7.12
CA THR A 56 15.04 -2.87 6.13
C THR A 56 13.80 -3.54 5.53
N PRO A 57 13.66 -3.64 4.19
CA PRO A 57 12.58 -4.39 3.57
C PRO A 57 12.49 -5.82 4.10
N LEU A 58 11.26 -6.31 4.30
CA LEU A 58 11.03 -7.60 4.96
C LEU A 58 11.73 -8.77 4.26
N ASP A 59 11.73 -8.79 2.95
CA ASP A 59 12.36 -9.83 2.13
C ASP A 59 13.90 -9.80 2.25
N GLU A 60 14.51 -8.61 2.27
CA GLU A 60 15.96 -8.44 2.47
C GLU A 60 16.37 -8.77 3.91
N PHE A 61 15.54 -8.38 4.88
CA PHE A 61 15.75 -8.72 6.28
C PHE A 61 15.74 -10.24 6.49
N ALA A 62 14.73 -10.92 5.94
CA ALA A 62 14.59 -12.36 6.02
C ALA A 62 15.73 -13.10 5.32
N GLU A 63 16.08 -12.67 4.11
CA GLU A 63 17.19 -13.25 3.33
C GLU A 63 18.52 -13.09 4.06
N SER A 64 18.79 -11.91 4.64
CA SER A 64 19.99 -11.65 5.43
C SER A 64 20.11 -12.56 6.65
N LEU A 65 19.01 -12.76 7.39
CA LEU A 65 18.99 -13.63 8.56
C LEU A 65 19.21 -15.11 8.17
N LEU A 66 18.53 -15.58 7.14
CA LEU A 66 18.68 -16.94 6.64
C LEU A 66 20.11 -17.24 6.20
N LYS A 67 20.72 -16.35 5.42
CA LYS A 67 22.10 -16.54 4.90
C LYS A 67 23.18 -16.44 5.97
N ARG A 68 22.93 -15.75 7.08
CA ARG A 68 23.89 -15.61 8.19
C ARG A 68 23.86 -16.79 9.16
N ALA A 69 22.81 -17.58 9.18
CA ALA A 69 22.72 -18.73 10.08
C ALA A 69 23.83 -19.76 9.77
N PRO A 70 24.50 -20.32 10.80
CA PRO A 70 25.57 -21.31 10.59
C PRO A 70 25.09 -22.53 9.82
N GLU A 71 23.88 -23.00 10.08
CA GLU A 71 23.26 -24.16 9.45
C GLU A 71 22.91 -23.94 7.98
N ALA A 72 22.84 -22.66 7.56
CA ALA A 72 22.49 -22.25 6.21
C ALA A 72 23.68 -22.26 5.23
N HIS A 73 24.84 -22.85 5.58
CA HIS A 73 26.03 -22.81 4.73
C HIS A 73 25.75 -23.22 3.27
N SER A 74 24.94 -24.23 3.09
CA SER A 74 24.57 -24.78 1.77
C SER A 74 23.64 -23.89 0.94
N ILE A 75 22.97 -22.93 1.55
CA ILE A 75 22.01 -22.02 0.87
C ILE A 75 22.50 -20.59 0.80
N ARG A 76 23.69 -20.25 1.31
CA ARG A 76 24.22 -18.88 1.34
C ARG A 76 24.33 -18.21 -0.04
N GLN A 77 24.69 -19.00 -1.06
CA GLN A 77 24.87 -18.51 -2.43
C GLN A 77 23.65 -18.76 -3.32
N VAL A 78 22.57 -19.28 -2.73
CA VAL A 78 21.35 -19.63 -3.45
C VAL A 78 20.41 -18.42 -3.46
N ASP A 79 19.76 -18.18 -4.59
CA ASP A 79 18.67 -17.23 -4.66
C ASP A 79 17.43 -17.83 -3.97
N LEU A 80 17.16 -17.36 -2.73
CA LEU A 80 16.07 -17.86 -1.91
C LEU A 80 14.68 -17.51 -2.44
N ARG A 81 14.61 -16.52 -3.34
CA ARG A 81 13.36 -16.09 -3.99
C ARG A 81 12.94 -17.03 -5.12
N GLN A 82 13.89 -17.78 -5.68
CA GLN A 82 13.67 -18.71 -6.79
C GLN A 82 13.84 -20.18 -6.38
N ALA A 83 14.72 -20.45 -5.43
CA ALA A 83 14.90 -21.80 -4.90
C ALA A 83 13.64 -22.28 -4.18
N GLN A 84 13.33 -23.55 -4.27
CA GLN A 84 12.06 -24.13 -3.85
C GLN A 84 12.24 -25.14 -2.73
N LEU A 85 11.34 -25.07 -1.77
CA LEU A 85 11.06 -26.12 -0.79
C LEU A 85 9.90 -26.95 -1.31
N ARG A 86 10.16 -28.23 -1.57
CA ARG A 86 9.13 -29.21 -1.88
C ARG A 86 8.88 -30.06 -0.64
N LEU A 87 7.66 -30.03 -0.13
CA LEU A 87 7.24 -30.81 1.02
C LEU A 87 6.25 -31.88 0.58
N VAL A 88 6.42 -33.08 1.09
CA VAL A 88 5.54 -34.22 0.88
C VAL A 88 4.98 -34.64 2.21
N THR A 89 3.67 -34.56 2.39
CA THR A 89 2.96 -35.04 3.59
C THR A 89 2.02 -36.17 3.23
N LEU A 90 1.81 -37.10 4.18
CA LEU A 90 0.87 -38.19 4.03
C LEU A 90 -0.39 -37.85 4.84
N GLN A 91 -1.51 -37.71 4.16
CA GLN A 91 -2.80 -37.53 4.82
C GLN A 91 -3.58 -38.82 4.86
N PRO A 92 -3.90 -39.35 6.06
CA PRO A 92 -4.68 -40.57 6.17
C PRO A 92 -6.06 -40.38 5.55
N LYS A 93 -6.48 -41.33 4.72
CA LYS A 93 -7.86 -41.36 4.23
C LYS A 93 -8.72 -42.02 5.31
N PRO A 94 -9.94 -41.50 5.57
CA PRO A 94 -10.88 -42.18 6.42
C PRO A 94 -11.14 -43.57 5.87
N SER A 95 -10.92 -44.61 6.69
CA SER A 95 -11.24 -45.99 6.31
C SER A 95 -12.75 -46.19 6.26
N ILE A 96 -13.23 -46.71 5.15
CA ILE A 96 -14.66 -47.01 4.96
C ILE A 96 -15.06 -48.25 5.83
N SER A 97 -14.10 -49.03 6.29
CA SER A 97 -14.31 -50.21 7.17
C SER A 97 -13.09 -50.42 8.07
N PRO A 98 -13.30 -50.79 9.34
CA PRO A 98 -12.21 -51.10 10.26
C PRO A 98 -11.31 -52.29 9.82
N ALA A 99 -11.79 -53.11 8.89
CA ALA A 99 -11.08 -54.29 8.38
C ALA A 99 -10.15 -54.00 7.19
N LEU A 100 -10.18 -52.76 6.63
CA LEU A 100 -9.32 -52.37 5.52
C LEU A 100 -8.12 -51.55 6.01
N PRO A 101 -6.91 -51.78 5.47
CA PRO A 101 -5.76 -50.97 5.81
C PRO A 101 -6.03 -49.50 5.47
N SER A 102 -5.70 -48.60 6.38
CA SER A 102 -5.79 -47.14 6.13
C SER A 102 -4.84 -46.78 5.01
N THR A 103 -5.39 -46.25 3.92
CA THR A 103 -4.60 -45.68 2.81
C THR A 103 -4.31 -44.21 3.11
N SER A 104 -3.13 -43.73 2.73
CA SER A 104 -2.78 -42.35 2.84
C SER A 104 -2.70 -41.68 1.47
N THR A 105 -3.17 -40.46 1.37
CA THR A 105 -2.96 -39.64 0.17
C THR A 105 -1.68 -38.82 0.31
N ARG A 106 -0.86 -38.84 -0.71
CA ARG A 106 0.37 -38.09 -0.76
C ARG A 106 0.02 -36.65 -1.25
N ILE A 107 0.25 -35.67 -0.39
CA ILE A 107 0.09 -34.24 -0.73
C ILE A 107 1.48 -33.66 -0.95
N VAL A 108 1.67 -33.00 -2.09
CA VAL A 108 2.91 -32.28 -2.42
C VAL A 108 2.62 -30.79 -2.43
N SER A 109 3.36 -30.05 -1.62
CA SER A 109 3.36 -28.57 -1.66
C SER A 109 4.73 -28.07 -2.09
N THR A 110 4.74 -27.00 -2.88
CA THR A 110 5.98 -26.35 -3.36
C THR A 110 5.87 -24.86 -3.14
N GLN A 111 6.90 -24.27 -2.53
CA GLN A 111 6.99 -22.83 -2.29
C GLN A 111 8.45 -22.39 -2.34
N THR A 112 8.72 -21.09 -2.52
CA THR A 112 10.10 -20.62 -2.46
C THR A 112 10.66 -20.71 -1.05
N LEU A 113 11.98 -20.82 -0.91
CA LEU A 113 12.61 -20.90 0.41
C LEU A 113 12.32 -19.67 1.25
N LEU A 114 12.33 -18.48 0.62
CA LEU A 114 11.99 -17.23 1.30
C LEU A 114 10.53 -17.22 1.78
N SER A 115 9.58 -17.61 0.92
CA SER A 115 8.17 -17.71 1.30
C SER A 115 7.94 -18.70 2.45
N ALA A 116 8.60 -19.84 2.39
CA ALA A 116 8.54 -20.85 3.44
C ALA A 116 9.03 -20.33 4.79
N ALA A 117 10.13 -19.59 4.78
CA ALA A 117 10.72 -19.02 5.98
C ALA A 117 9.88 -17.87 6.57
N LEU A 118 9.26 -17.04 5.73
CA LEU A 118 8.36 -15.97 6.17
C LEU A 118 7.08 -16.53 6.81
N HIS A 119 6.52 -17.60 6.25
CA HIS A 119 5.35 -18.26 6.83
C HIS A 119 5.65 -19.10 8.04
N ASN A 120 6.94 -19.40 8.27
CA ASN A 120 7.37 -20.25 9.37
C ASN A 120 6.73 -21.66 9.35
N PHE A 121 6.89 -22.44 10.40
CA PHE A 121 6.42 -23.82 10.49
C PHE A 121 5.87 -24.12 11.88
N HIS A 122 4.82 -24.95 11.94
CA HIS A 122 4.25 -25.35 13.20
C HIS A 122 5.16 -26.36 13.93
N GLU A 123 5.09 -26.40 15.26
CA GLU A 123 5.88 -27.31 16.11
C GLU A 123 5.76 -28.79 15.70
N LYS A 124 4.56 -29.23 15.29
CA LYS A 124 4.33 -30.61 14.82
C LYS A 124 5.14 -30.93 13.56
N GLU A 125 5.45 -29.93 12.72
CA GLU A 125 6.23 -30.13 11.50
C GLU A 125 7.73 -30.33 11.79
N MET A 126 8.16 -30.05 13.03
CA MET A 126 9.52 -30.40 13.50
C MET A 126 9.70 -31.85 13.87
N GLN A 127 8.61 -32.61 14.05
CA GLN A 127 8.70 -33.99 14.47
C GLN A 127 9.35 -34.85 13.40
N PRO A 128 10.27 -35.77 13.78
CA PRO A 128 10.87 -36.70 12.85
C PRO A 128 9.81 -37.54 12.12
N GLY A 129 9.94 -37.64 10.80
CA GLY A 129 8.99 -38.38 9.97
C GLY A 129 7.71 -37.64 9.58
N TRP A 130 7.53 -36.39 9.98
CA TRP A 130 6.41 -35.56 9.53
C TRP A 130 6.39 -35.40 8.01
N PHE A 131 7.54 -35.14 7.41
CA PHE A 131 7.68 -35.07 5.96
C PHE A 131 8.07 -36.43 5.39
N ALA A 132 7.31 -36.86 4.39
CA ALA A 132 7.56 -38.12 3.69
C ALA A 132 8.74 -38.01 2.72
N ALA A 133 9.22 -39.20 2.29
CA ALA A 133 10.26 -39.29 1.27
C ALA A 133 9.94 -38.49 0.01
N GLY A 134 10.93 -37.76 -0.48
CA GLY A 134 10.79 -36.80 -1.61
C GLY A 134 10.55 -35.34 -1.18
N SER A 135 10.54 -35.05 0.15
CA SER A 135 10.66 -33.69 0.67
C SER A 135 12.10 -33.24 0.52
N GLN A 136 12.32 -32.12 -0.16
CA GLN A 136 13.67 -31.68 -0.55
C GLN A 136 13.70 -30.19 -0.89
N LEU A 137 14.91 -29.62 -0.83
CA LEU A 137 15.19 -28.29 -1.32
C LEU A 137 15.85 -28.40 -2.70
N VAL A 138 15.40 -27.55 -3.63
CA VAL A 138 15.95 -27.50 -5.00
C VAL A 138 16.23 -26.07 -5.44
N THR A 139 17.27 -25.88 -6.25
CA THR A 139 17.52 -24.60 -6.91
C THR A 139 16.46 -24.31 -7.97
N ALA A 140 16.44 -23.10 -8.53
CA ALA A 140 15.58 -22.76 -9.66
C ALA A 140 15.80 -23.67 -10.88
N SER A 141 17.03 -24.20 -11.06
CA SER A 141 17.38 -25.16 -12.12
C SER A 141 17.08 -26.61 -11.77
N GLY A 142 16.47 -26.89 -10.60
CA GLY A 142 16.07 -28.23 -10.17
C GLY A 142 17.18 -29.06 -9.51
N HIS A 143 18.38 -28.51 -9.25
CA HIS A 143 19.44 -29.23 -8.54
C HIS A 143 19.11 -29.32 -7.04
N LEU A 144 19.37 -30.48 -6.47
CA LEU A 144 19.20 -30.73 -5.04
C LEU A 144 20.19 -29.90 -4.22
N LEU A 145 19.67 -29.27 -3.17
CA LEU A 145 20.51 -28.60 -2.17
C LEU A 145 20.85 -29.57 -1.04
N PRO A 146 22.09 -29.53 -0.51
CA PRO A 146 22.56 -30.41 0.56
C PRO A 146 22.06 -29.93 1.94
N LEU A 147 20.78 -29.60 2.06
CA LEU A 147 20.06 -29.32 3.30
C LEU A 147 18.74 -30.09 3.25
N SER A 148 18.47 -30.86 4.27
CA SER A 148 17.19 -31.59 4.33
C SER A 148 16.01 -30.65 4.58
N ALA A 149 14.81 -31.01 4.12
CA ALA A 149 13.60 -30.23 4.40
C ALA A 149 13.36 -30.09 5.91
N GLN A 150 13.62 -31.13 6.68
CA GLN A 150 13.50 -31.10 8.14
C GLN A 150 14.48 -30.11 8.77
N ALA A 151 15.75 -30.10 8.35
CA ALA A 151 16.75 -29.16 8.87
C ALA A 151 16.40 -27.69 8.49
N PHE A 152 15.83 -27.48 7.32
CA PHE A 152 15.36 -26.15 6.92
C PHE A 152 14.18 -25.66 7.77
N VAL A 153 13.24 -26.55 8.11
CA VAL A 153 12.12 -26.24 9.00
C VAL A 153 12.61 -25.85 10.40
N HIS A 154 13.56 -26.60 10.96
CA HIS A 154 14.20 -26.25 12.23
C HIS A 154 14.87 -24.87 12.15
N LEU A 155 15.65 -24.64 11.10
CA LEU A 155 16.33 -23.37 10.86
C LEU A 155 15.35 -22.17 10.84
N CYS A 156 14.22 -22.31 10.14
CA CYS A 156 13.21 -21.24 10.07
C CYS A 156 12.62 -20.90 11.45
N ARG A 157 12.30 -21.92 12.23
CA ARG A 157 11.75 -21.74 13.58
C ARG A 157 12.76 -21.13 14.56
N ASP A 158 14.02 -21.56 14.50
CA ASP A 158 15.10 -21.07 15.38
C ASP A 158 15.45 -19.63 15.07
N ILE A 159 15.43 -19.24 13.78
CA ILE A 159 15.62 -17.85 13.38
C ILE A 159 14.46 -16.97 13.81
N ASP A 160 13.23 -17.45 13.73
CA ASP A 160 12.00 -16.72 14.04
C ASP A 160 11.97 -15.32 13.40
N ILE A 161 11.94 -15.31 12.06
CA ILE A 161 11.98 -14.06 11.26
C ILE A 161 10.85 -13.14 11.67
N GLY A 162 9.65 -13.67 11.92
CA GLY A 162 8.47 -12.88 12.27
C GLY A 162 8.68 -12.06 13.52
N ARG A 163 9.08 -12.70 14.62
CA ARG A 163 9.38 -11.99 15.88
C ARG A 163 10.48 -10.96 15.73
N ARG A 164 11.58 -11.32 15.05
CA ARG A 164 12.72 -10.41 14.85
C ARG A 164 12.35 -9.21 14.01
N TYR A 165 11.52 -9.38 12.98
CA TYR A 165 11.07 -8.29 12.15
C TYR A 165 10.11 -7.36 12.89
N GLN A 166 9.18 -7.91 13.68
CA GLN A 166 8.31 -7.12 14.55
C GLN A 166 9.12 -6.28 15.54
N SER A 167 10.12 -6.89 16.19
CA SER A 167 11.02 -6.14 17.08
C SER A 167 11.82 -5.06 16.34
N HIS A 168 12.26 -5.34 15.10
CA HIS A 168 12.94 -4.34 14.26
C HIS A 168 12.02 -3.16 13.96
N LEU A 169 10.79 -3.39 13.51
CA LEU A 169 9.80 -2.34 13.25
C LEU A 169 9.50 -1.53 14.51
N GLN A 170 9.22 -2.21 15.61
CA GLN A 170 8.92 -1.56 16.88
C GLN A 170 10.07 -0.69 17.36
N SER A 171 11.31 -1.17 17.28
CA SER A 171 12.49 -0.39 17.66
C SER A 171 12.67 0.88 16.81
N LYS A 172 12.27 0.83 15.52
CA LYS A 172 12.33 1.99 14.62
C LYS A 172 11.21 2.99 14.91
N LEU A 173 10.03 2.50 15.26
CA LEU A 173 8.89 3.34 15.65
C LEU A 173 9.12 4.02 17.00
N GLU A 174 9.61 3.27 18.00
CA GLU A 174 9.87 3.80 19.34
C GLU A 174 11.13 4.67 19.42
N GLY A 175 12.16 4.35 18.63
CA GLY A 175 13.46 5.04 18.68
C GLY A 175 13.44 6.47 18.17
N GLU A 176 12.54 6.81 17.24
CA GLU A 176 12.39 8.15 16.65
C GLU A 176 11.05 8.81 17.03
N GLY A 177 10.16 8.09 17.70
CA GLY A 177 8.88 8.47 18.32
C GLY A 177 8.21 9.71 17.76
N VAL A 178 8.24 10.81 18.51
CA VAL A 178 7.52 12.06 18.20
C VAL A 178 7.90 12.66 16.85
N ALA A 179 9.17 12.53 16.41
CA ALA A 179 9.61 13.09 15.13
C ALA A 179 8.99 12.36 13.94
N VAL A 180 8.88 11.03 14.01
CA VAL A 180 8.25 10.20 12.97
C VAL A 180 6.75 10.45 12.92
N GLU A 181 6.12 10.53 14.08
CA GLU A 181 4.68 10.78 14.18
C GLU A 181 4.31 12.11 13.53
N SER A 182 5.02 13.17 13.89
CA SER A 182 4.82 14.50 13.32
C SER A 182 5.12 14.54 11.81
N ALA A 183 6.14 13.82 11.34
CA ALA A 183 6.47 13.75 9.92
C ALA A 183 5.36 13.06 9.11
N LEU A 184 4.78 11.98 9.64
CA LEU A 184 3.67 11.27 9.00
C LEU A 184 2.40 12.14 8.92
N GLU A 185 2.06 12.83 10.01
CA GLU A 185 0.92 13.75 10.06
C GLU A 185 1.08 14.89 9.05
N GLU A 186 2.26 15.52 9.04
CA GLU A 186 2.57 16.61 8.10
C GLU A 186 2.53 16.12 6.65
N ALA A 187 3.07 14.94 6.34
CA ALA A 187 3.05 14.39 4.99
C ALA A 187 1.62 14.13 4.50
N MET A 188 0.74 13.59 5.35
CA MET A 188 -0.67 13.37 4.99
C MET A 188 -1.42 14.68 4.81
N SER A 189 -1.23 15.64 5.72
CA SER A 189 -1.82 16.97 5.65
C SER A 189 -1.38 17.71 4.37
N ALA A 190 -0.07 17.72 4.09
CA ALA A 190 0.48 18.36 2.91
C ALA A 190 0.01 17.69 1.59
N ASN A 191 -0.11 16.36 1.59
CA ASN A 191 -0.65 15.62 0.45
C ASN A 191 -2.12 15.98 0.16
N LEU A 192 -2.96 16.02 1.18
CA LEU A 192 -4.37 16.40 1.04
C LEU A 192 -4.48 17.86 0.53
N ALA A 193 -3.68 18.79 1.07
CA ALA A 193 -3.66 20.19 0.64
C ALA A 193 -3.27 20.33 -0.85
N LEU A 194 -2.20 19.63 -1.25
CA LEU A 194 -1.75 19.66 -2.64
C LEU A 194 -2.79 19.05 -3.58
N ALA A 195 -3.38 17.92 -3.21
CA ALA A 195 -4.42 17.26 -3.99
C ALA A 195 -5.67 18.15 -4.15
N ALA A 196 -6.07 18.89 -3.11
CA ALA A 196 -7.19 19.82 -3.15
C ALA A 196 -6.92 21.00 -4.11
N ILE A 197 -5.73 21.61 -4.02
CA ILE A 197 -5.34 22.71 -4.91
C ILE A 197 -5.31 22.24 -6.37
N ALA A 198 -4.72 21.07 -6.64
CA ALA A 198 -4.67 20.51 -7.98
C ALA A 198 -6.07 20.18 -8.52
N ALA A 199 -6.94 19.56 -7.72
CA ALA A 199 -8.33 19.25 -8.10
C ALA A 199 -9.14 20.52 -8.41
N ARG A 200 -8.94 21.60 -7.64
CA ARG A 200 -9.55 22.89 -7.90
C ARG A 200 -9.09 23.50 -9.23
N ILE A 201 -7.79 23.53 -9.51
CA ILE A 201 -7.26 24.07 -10.77
C ILE A 201 -7.72 23.23 -11.97
N LYS A 202 -7.85 21.92 -11.80
CA LYS A 202 -8.42 21.01 -12.81
C LYS A 202 -9.93 21.24 -13.03
N GLY A 203 -10.63 21.86 -12.09
CA GLY A 203 -12.08 22.05 -12.09
C GLY A 203 -12.85 20.79 -11.63
N GLU A 204 -12.18 19.87 -10.94
CA GLU A 204 -12.78 18.65 -10.35
C GLU A 204 -13.56 18.97 -9.07
N ILE A 205 -13.16 20.02 -8.36
CA ILE A 205 -13.86 20.60 -7.21
C ILE A 205 -13.92 22.11 -7.36
N ASP A 206 -14.89 22.73 -6.69
CA ASP A 206 -15.02 24.17 -6.64
C ASP A 206 -14.16 24.83 -5.54
N GLU A 207 -14.09 26.15 -5.56
CA GLU A 207 -13.34 26.94 -4.57
C GLU A 207 -13.83 26.71 -3.15
N GLN A 208 -15.15 26.59 -2.94
CA GLN A 208 -15.73 26.36 -1.63
C GLN A 208 -15.32 25.00 -1.05
N THR A 209 -15.33 23.96 -1.87
CA THR A 209 -14.88 22.61 -1.48
C THR A 209 -13.39 22.63 -1.10
N CYS A 210 -12.55 23.33 -1.89
CA CYS A 210 -11.15 23.51 -1.58
C CYS A 210 -10.94 24.23 -0.23
N GLN A 211 -11.73 25.26 0.07
CA GLN A 211 -11.67 25.97 1.34
C GLN A 211 -12.05 25.08 2.53
N TRP A 212 -13.07 24.21 2.42
CA TRP A 212 -13.42 23.24 3.46
C TRP A 212 -12.26 22.27 3.73
N ILE A 213 -11.60 21.78 2.69
CA ILE A 213 -10.41 20.92 2.87
C ILE A 213 -9.29 21.69 3.58
N ASN A 214 -9.03 22.94 3.18
CA ASN A 214 -8.01 23.77 3.81
C ASN A 214 -8.30 24.03 5.30
N GLN A 215 -9.57 24.13 5.73
CA GLN A 215 -9.92 24.19 7.15
C GLN A 215 -9.50 22.92 7.90
N VAL A 216 -9.75 21.75 7.33
CA VAL A 216 -9.33 20.46 7.93
C VAL A 216 -7.80 20.38 7.98
N VAL A 217 -7.12 20.73 6.90
CA VAL A 217 -5.64 20.71 6.82
C VAL A 217 -4.98 21.71 7.78
N GLY A 218 -5.58 22.88 7.95
CA GLY A 218 -4.97 23.97 8.75
C GLY A 218 -5.15 23.80 10.25
N THR A 219 -6.15 23.06 10.69
CA THR A 219 -6.52 22.97 12.11
C THR A 219 -6.40 21.57 12.70
N GLY A 220 -6.33 20.53 11.87
CA GLY A 220 -6.45 19.14 12.32
C GLY A 220 -7.75 18.85 13.09
N SER A 221 -8.53 19.88 13.38
CA SER A 221 -9.81 19.86 14.10
C SER A 221 -10.85 20.73 13.39
N PHE A 222 -12.13 20.52 13.72
CA PHE A 222 -13.23 21.21 13.07
C PHE A 222 -13.51 22.58 13.69
N LEU A 223 -13.42 23.63 12.89
CA LEU A 223 -13.94 24.94 13.23
C LEU A 223 -15.24 25.17 12.44
N PRO A 224 -16.37 25.40 13.10
CA PRO A 224 -17.61 25.75 12.42
C PRO A 224 -17.45 27.13 11.79
N ALA A 225 -17.57 27.23 10.48
CA ALA A 225 -17.70 28.47 9.74
C ALA A 225 -19.10 28.53 9.14
N ASP A 226 -19.81 29.65 9.27
CA ASP A 226 -21.12 29.92 8.66
C ASP A 226 -22.18 28.82 8.85
N ASN A 227 -22.31 28.27 10.04
CA ASN A 227 -23.17 27.11 10.34
C ASN A 227 -22.85 25.84 9.52
N THR A 228 -21.68 25.81 8.86
CA THR A 228 -21.17 24.62 8.20
C THR A 228 -20.34 23.80 9.16
N VAL A 229 -20.66 22.51 9.26
CA VAL A 229 -19.97 21.54 10.11
C VAL A 229 -19.28 20.54 9.19
N LEU A 230 -17.98 20.38 9.40
CA LEU A 230 -17.16 19.35 8.73
C LEU A 230 -16.94 18.18 9.69
N LYS A 231 -17.28 16.97 9.26
CA LYS A 231 -17.03 15.75 10.03
C LYS A 231 -16.19 14.80 9.22
N CYS A 232 -15.06 14.37 9.77
CA CYS A 232 -14.19 13.40 9.14
C CYS A 232 -14.62 11.97 9.46
N HIS A 233 -14.50 11.09 8.47
CA HIS A 233 -14.91 9.70 8.58
C HIS A 233 -13.87 8.79 7.93
N THR A 234 -13.71 7.60 8.51
CA THR A 234 -13.13 6.43 7.84
C THR A 234 -14.23 5.66 7.12
N LEU A 235 -13.82 4.77 6.21
CA LEU A 235 -14.72 3.93 5.43
C LEU A 235 -14.56 2.46 5.77
N ARG A 236 -15.65 1.72 5.62
CA ARG A 236 -15.69 0.27 5.57
C ARG A 236 -16.46 -0.17 4.33
N LEU A 237 -15.87 -1.04 3.53
CA LEU A 237 -16.46 -1.61 2.32
C LEU A 237 -16.39 -3.13 2.40
N LEU A 238 -17.47 -3.81 2.03
CA LEU A 238 -17.58 -5.27 2.11
C LEU A 238 -17.18 -5.82 3.49
N GLY A 239 -17.55 -5.09 4.55
CA GLY A 239 -17.22 -5.42 5.94
C GLY A 239 -15.77 -5.19 6.35
N LYS A 240 -14.90 -4.66 5.46
CA LYS A 240 -13.46 -4.43 5.71
C LYS A 240 -13.12 -2.95 5.76
N GLU A 241 -12.19 -2.59 6.63
CA GLU A 241 -11.74 -1.20 6.79
C GLU A 241 -10.90 -0.75 5.60
N VAL A 242 -11.11 0.51 5.20
CA VAL A 242 -10.36 1.21 4.16
C VAL A 242 -9.40 2.17 4.84
N ILE A 243 -8.19 1.70 5.10
CA ILE A 243 -7.20 2.39 5.94
C ILE A 243 -6.38 3.38 5.10
N GLY A 244 -6.33 4.64 5.54
CA GLY A 244 -5.54 5.70 4.88
C GLY A 244 -6.31 6.51 3.84
N ALA A 245 -7.61 6.27 3.65
CA ALA A 245 -8.54 7.14 2.97
C ALA A 245 -9.29 8.00 3.99
N LEU A 246 -9.78 9.16 3.57
CA LEU A 246 -10.55 10.10 4.39
C LEU A 246 -11.79 10.54 3.64
N VAL A 247 -12.93 10.64 4.33
CA VAL A 247 -14.11 11.30 3.81
C VAL A 247 -14.54 12.40 4.76
N ILE A 248 -14.70 13.61 4.22
CA ILE A 248 -15.17 14.78 4.97
C ILE A 248 -16.64 14.98 4.62
N GLU A 249 -17.50 14.75 5.58
CA GLU A 249 -18.94 15.05 5.47
C GLU A 249 -19.15 16.54 5.72
N VAL A 250 -19.85 17.20 4.79
CA VAL A 250 -20.16 18.62 4.86
C VAL A 250 -21.64 18.79 5.14
N ARG A 251 -21.96 19.39 6.29
CA ARG A 251 -23.34 19.70 6.70
C ARG A 251 -23.51 21.20 6.92
N GLN A 252 -24.66 21.73 6.52
CA GLN A 252 -25.07 23.08 6.86
C GLN A 252 -26.47 23.03 7.49
N ASN A 253 -26.63 23.64 8.65
CA ASN A 253 -27.87 23.60 9.40
C ASN A 253 -28.42 22.17 9.57
N ALA A 254 -27.58 21.20 9.91
CA ALA A 254 -27.83 19.76 10.02
C ALA A 254 -28.19 19.04 8.70
N ARG A 255 -28.37 19.75 7.58
CA ARG A 255 -28.58 19.15 6.25
C ARG A 255 -27.27 18.73 5.65
N LEU A 256 -27.19 17.51 5.11
CA LEU A 256 -26.07 17.07 4.31
C LEU A 256 -26.01 17.88 3.01
N LEU A 257 -24.90 18.55 2.75
CA LEU A 257 -24.59 19.17 1.48
C LEU A 257 -23.91 18.17 0.54
N GLY A 258 -23.02 17.36 1.08
CA GLY A 258 -22.29 16.35 0.34
C GLY A 258 -21.11 15.80 1.14
N VAL A 259 -20.28 15.03 0.46
CA VAL A 259 -19.08 14.44 1.03
C VAL A 259 -17.88 14.67 0.11
N ILE A 260 -16.73 14.96 0.69
CA ILE A 260 -15.44 15.09 0.00
C ILE A 260 -14.67 13.81 0.30
N ALA A 261 -14.32 13.06 -0.73
CA ALA A 261 -13.52 11.85 -0.58
C ALA A 261 -12.07 12.13 -0.97
N TRP A 262 -11.15 11.72 -0.11
CA TRP A 262 -9.72 11.72 -0.38
C TRP A 262 -9.18 10.29 -0.35
N PHE A 263 -8.72 9.84 -1.50
CA PHE A 263 -8.00 8.59 -1.69
C PHE A 263 -6.61 8.95 -2.22
N PRO A 264 -5.57 8.91 -1.39
CA PRO A 264 -4.22 9.24 -1.84
C PRO A 264 -3.85 8.44 -3.09
N GLU A 265 -3.32 9.13 -4.10
CA GLU A 265 -2.89 8.53 -5.37
C GLU A 265 -4.01 7.87 -6.19
N ASP A 266 -5.27 8.22 -5.98
CA ASP A 266 -6.34 7.71 -6.85
C ASP A 266 -6.05 8.09 -8.32
N PRO A 267 -5.97 7.11 -9.23
CA PRO A 267 -5.60 7.35 -10.62
C PRO A 267 -6.63 8.16 -11.39
N TYR A 268 -7.86 8.31 -10.87
CA TYR A 268 -8.88 9.14 -11.48
C TYR A 268 -8.92 10.54 -10.87
N ALA A 269 -9.10 10.62 -9.56
CA ALA A 269 -9.17 11.87 -8.81
C ALA A 269 -8.82 11.62 -7.34
N PRO A 270 -7.65 12.07 -6.85
CA PRO A 270 -7.28 11.94 -5.44
C PRO A 270 -8.26 12.61 -4.49
N VAL A 271 -8.88 13.70 -4.91
CA VAL A 271 -9.95 14.40 -4.19
C VAL A 271 -11.18 14.49 -5.10
N SER A 272 -12.34 14.13 -4.57
CA SER A 272 -13.60 14.21 -5.31
C SER A 272 -14.76 14.64 -4.42
N TRP A 273 -15.69 15.43 -4.99
CA TRP A 273 -16.93 15.83 -4.35
C TRP A 273 -18.10 14.94 -4.78
N HIS A 274 -18.92 14.53 -3.83
CA HIS A 274 -20.13 13.77 -4.07
C HIS A 274 -21.29 14.40 -3.28
N THR A 275 -22.47 14.53 -3.89
CA THR A 275 -23.64 15.14 -3.25
C THR A 275 -24.30 14.24 -2.21
N SER A 276 -23.90 12.97 -2.11
CA SER A 276 -24.34 12.03 -1.08
C SER A 276 -23.34 10.89 -0.87
N TRP A 277 -23.50 10.17 0.23
CA TRP A 277 -22.74 8.95 0.52
C TRP A 277 -23.01 7.85 -0.51
N GLU A 278 -24.24 7.71 -0.97
CA GLU A 278 -24.64 6.72 -1.97
C GLU A 278 -23.90 6.93 -3.29
N LEU A 279 -23.76 8.21 -3.72
CA LEU A 279 -22.99 8.54 -4.94
C LEU A 279 -21.52 8.25 -4.79
N LEU A 280 -20.93 8.46 -3.60
CA LEU A 280 -19.56 8.04 -3.34
C LEU A 280 -19.39 6.52 -3.49
N TYR A 281 -20.25 5.73 -2.81
CA TYR A 281 -20.19 4.27 -2.90
C TYR A 281 -20.43 3.75 -4.31
N MET A 282 -21.38 4.37 -5.02
CA MET A 282 -21.66 4.04 -6.42
C MET A 282 -20.44 4.31 -7.32
N THR A 283 -19.78 5.45 -7.13
CA THR A 283 -18.55 5.80 -7.88
C THR A 283 -17.44 4.80 -7.62
N LEU A 284 -17.20 4.44 -6.35
CA LEU A 284 -16.22 3.40 -5.99
C LEU A 284 -16.59 2.04 -6.59
N GLY A 285 -17.86 1.67 -6.57
CA GLY A 285 -18.37 0.44 -7.19
C GLY A 285 -18.13 0.38 -8.71
N ILE A 286 -18.26 1.50 -9.40
CA ILE A 286 -17.92 1.60 -10.83
C ILE A 286 -16.41 1.46 -11.04
N ARG A 287 -15.60 2.21 -10.28
CA ARG A 287 -14.12 2.20 -10.40
C ARG A 287 -13.53 0.81 -10.10
N LEU A 288 -14.06 0.09 -9.11
CA LEU A 288 -13.62 -1.26 -8.73
C LEU A 288 -13.92 -2.33 -9.80
N ARG A 289 -14.70 -2.03 -10.85
CA ARG A 289 -14.81 -2.91 -12.01
C ARG A 289 -13.51 -2.95 -12.84
N ASN A 290 -12.73 -1.88 -12.80
CA ASN A 290 -11.43 -1.82 -13.46
C ASN A 290 -10.38 -2.60 -12.67
N GLU A 291 -9.64 -3.50 -13.32
CA GLU A 291 -8.62 -4.33 -12.67
C GLU A 291 -7.45 -3.51 -12.12
N ALA A 292 -6.99 -2.50 -12.87
CA ALA A 292 -5.91 -1.63 -12.42
C ALA A 292 -6.33 -0.84 -11.16
N TYR A 293 -7.60 -0.40 -11.11
CA TYR A 293 -8.13 0.27 -9.92
C TYR A 293 -8.25 -0.68 -8.73
N ARG A 294 -8.62 -1.95 -8.94
CA ARG A 294 -8.61 -2.96 -7.86
C ARG A 294 -7.22 -3.15 -7.27
N ARG A 295 -6.18 -3.23 -8.12
CA ARG A 295 -4.78 -3.32 -7.65
C ARG A 295 -4.37 -2.10 -6.83
N TYR A 296 -4.75 -0.91 -7.28
CA TYR A 296 -4.56 0.32 -6.53
C TYR A 296 -5.30 0.28 -5.19
N PHE A 297 -6.58 -0.09 -5.19
CA PHE A 297 -7.45 -0.02 -4.01
C PHE A 297 -7.06 -1.03 -2.91
N GLN A 298 -6.48 -2.17 -3.27
CA GLN A 298 -6.02 -3.19 -2.31
C GLN A 298 -5.01 -2.65 -1.28
N ARG A 299 -4.30 -1.57 -1.57
CA ARG A 299 -3.35 -0.93 -0.63
C ARG A 299 -4.02 -0.40 0.64
N PHE A 300 -5.29 -0.06 0.55
CA PHE A 300 -6.07 0.45 1.67
C PHE A 300 -6.66 -0.66 2.56
N VAL A 301 -6.56 -1.90 2.15
CA VAL A 301 -7.06 -3.06 2.89
C VAL A 301 -5.89 -3.73 3.61
N ALA A 302 -6.05 -4.03 4.92
CA ALA A 302 -5.05 -4.75 5.69
C ALA A 302 -4.82 -6.16 5.10
N GLU A 303 -3.58 -6.67 5.18
CA GLU A 303 -3.21 -7.98 4.63
C GLU A 303 -4.09 -9.13 5.18
N ARG A 304 -4.41 -9.11 6.46
CA ARG A 304 -5.29 -10.10 7.09
C ARG A 304 -6.69 -10.15 6.47
N ASP A 305 -7.15 -9.03 5.91
CA ASP A 305 -8.48 -8.88 5.34
C ASP A 305 -8.51 -8.95 3.81
N ARG A 306 -7.35 -8.84 3.16
CA ARG A 306 -7.22 -8.72 1.71
C ARG A 306 -7.82 -9.89 0.95
N VAL A 307 -7.56 -11.13 1.39
CA VAL A 307 -8.11 -12.33 0.76
C VAL A 307 -9.64 -12.33 0.81
N ALA A 308 -10.20 -12.05 1.99
CA ALA A 308 -11.65 -12.03 2.18
C ALA A 308 -12.31 -10.87 1.40
N PHE A 309 -11.69 -9.69 1.38
CA PHE A 309 -12.14 -8.55 0.59
C PHE A 309 -12.16 -8.87 -0.90
N CYS A 310 -11.07 -9.42 -1.43
CA CYS A 310 -10.97 -9.78 -2.84
C CYS A 310 -11.96 -10.89 -3.21
N ALA A 311 -12.16 -11.88 -2.35
CA ALA A 311 -13.15 -12.94 -2.58
C ALA A 311 -14.59 -12.38 -2.65
N ALA A 312 -14.96 -11.51 -1.71
CA ALA A 312 -16.26 -10.83 -1.72
C ALA A 312 -16.44 -9.95 -2.98
N LEU A 313 -15.41 -9.20 -3.34
CA LEU A 313 -15.42 -8.36 -4.54
C LEU A 313 -15.56 -9.20 -5.82
N ASN A 314 -14.81 -10.30 -5.92
CA ASN A 314 -14.90 -11.23 -7.08
C ASN A 314 -16.29 -11.88 -7.18
N ALA A 315 -16.92 -12.21 -6.04
CA ALA A 315 -18.30 -12.70 -6.04
C ALA A 315 -19.27 -11.67 -6.62
N LEU A 316 -19.15 -10.39 -6.24
CA LEU A 316 -19.97 -9.32 -6.83
C LEU A 316 -19.71 -9.13 -8.32
N LEU A 317 -18.45 -9.21 -8.75
CA LEU A 317 -18.08 -9.10 -10.16
C LEU A 317 -18.63 -10.25 -11.01
N SER A 318 -18.71 -11.47 -10.44
CA SER A 318 -19.19 -12.67 -11.14
C SER A 318 -20.71 -12.71 -11.25
N HIS A 319 -21.45 -12.16 -10.30
CA HIS A 319 -22.91 -12.22 -10.24
C HIS A 319 -23.60 -10.93 -10.72
N GLY A 320 -22.85 -9.82 -10.85
CA GLY A 320 -23.37 -8.51 -11.16
C GLY A 320 -23.60 -8.27 -12.65
N ASN A 321 -24.67 -7.50 -12.97
CA ASN A 321 -24.83 -6.91 -14.30
C ASN A 321 -23.64 -5.98 -14.56
N THR A 322 -22.99 -6.11 -15.74
CA THR A 322 -21.79 -5.35 -16.11
C THR A 322 -22.02 -3.83 -16.17
N VAL A 323 -23.27 -3.38 -16.23
CA VAL A 323 -23.65 -1.96 -16.38
C VAL A 323 -23.93 -1.29 -15.03
N LEU A 324 -24.32 -2.04 -14.01
CA LEU A 324 -24.67 -1.45 -12.70
C LEU A 324 -23.44 -1.30 -11.79
N PRO A 325 -23.42 -0.29 -10.91
CA PRO A 325 -22.40 -0.19 -9.87
C PRO A 325 -22.42 -1.42 -8.95
N LEU A 326 -21.27 -1.76 -8.36
CA LEU A 326 -21.18 -2.84 -7.37
C LEU A 326 -21.77 -2.35 -6.03
N GLU A 327 -22.56 -3.19 -5.37
CA GLU A 327 -23.07 -2.92 -4.03
C GLU A 327 -21.97 -3.25 -3.00
N LEU A 328 -21.29 -2.23 -2.51
CA LEU A 328 -20.10 -2.38 -1.65
C LEU A 328 -20.42 -2.49 -0.16
N ASP A 329 -21.70 -2.52 0.26
CA ASP A 329 -22.11 -2.41 1.68
C ASP A 329 -21.30 -1.34 2.43
N GLY A 330 -21.26 -0.14 1.81
CA GLY A 330 -20.43 0.95 2.30
C GLY A 330 -20.95 1.52 3.61
N ARG A 331 -20.06 1.71 4.59
CA ARG A 331 -20.32 2.32 5.89
C ARG A 331 -19.25 3.33 6.22
N CYS A 332 -19.62 4.36 6.99
CA CYS A 332 -18.71 5.38 7.48
C CYS A 332 -18.69 5.41 9.01
N PHE A 333 -17.54 5.77 9.56
CA PHE A 333 -17.34 5.90 11.00
C PHE A 333 -16.68 7.23 11.28
N ALA A 334 -17.27 8.03 12.16
CA ALA A 334 -16.71 9.32 12.52
C ALA A 334 -15.34 9.18 13.20
N ILE A 335 -14.42 10.06 12.82
CA ILE A 335 -13.14 10.21 13.49
C ILE A 335 -13.31 11.20 14.62
N GLU A 336 -12.98 10.79 15.84
CA GLU A 336 -12.96 11.65 17.01
C GLU A 336 -11.57 12.25 17.22
N GLY A 337 -11.51 13.54 17.54
CA GLY A 337 -10.26 14.25 17.79
C GLY A 337 -9.54 14.69 16.52
N ASP A 338 -8.19 14.67 16.55
CA ASP A 338 -7.36 15.10 15.42
C ASP A 338 -7.35 14.05 14.32
N VAL A 339 -7.72 14.47 13.11
CA VAL A 339 -7.87 13.58 11.95
C VAL A 339 -6.53 12.99 11.50
N PHE A 340 -5.45 13.78 11.53
CA PHE A 340 -4.15 13.30 11.05
C PHE A 340 -3.48 12.39 12.07
N VAL A 341 -3.69 12.62 13.35
CA VAL A 341 -3.31 11.68 14.43
C VAL A 341 -4.02 10.34 14.25
N ALA A 342 -5.33 10.35 14.01
CA ALA A 342 -6.11 9.13 13.80
C ALA A 342 -5.66 8.36 12.53
N LEU A 343 -5.45 9.07 11.42
CA LEU A 343 -4.97 8.48 10.17
C LEU A 343 -3.56 7.90 10.30
N ARG A 344 -2.65 8.61 10.99
CA ARG A 344 -1.30 8.13 11.30
C ARG A 344 -1.38 6.84 12.10
N GLN A 345 -2.15 6.82 13.19
CA GLN A 345 -2.27 5.65 14.05
C GLN A 345 -2.78 4.45 13.25
N ALA A 346 -3.86 4.62 12.50
CA ALA A 346 -4.41 3.55 11.65
C ALA A 346 -3.38 3.00 10.64
N ARG A 347 -2.52 3.85 10.08
CA ARG A 347 -1.45 3.43 9.16
C ARG A 347 -0.34 2.67 9.87
N ILE A 348 0.10 3.13 11.05
CA ILE A 348 1.11 2.44 11.87
C ILE A 348 0.57 1.07 12.30
N ASP A 349 -0.67 1.02 12.79
CA ASP A 349 -1.31 -0.23 13.20
C ASP A 349 -1.43 -1.20 12.03
N LYS A 350 -1.83 -0.71 10.85
CA LYS A 350 -1.85 -1.51 9.63
C LYS A 350 -0.46 -2.06 9.29
N MET A 351 0.58 -1.24 9.36
CA MET A 351 1.95 -1.66 9.09
C MET A 351 2.41 -2.79 10.01
N LEU A 352 2.18 -2.65 11.31
CA LEU A 352 2.53 -3.66 12.30
C LEU A 352 1.72 -4.95 12.11
N ASP A 353 0.44 -4.82 11.79
CA ASP A 353 -0.45 -5.95 11.53
C ASP A 353 -0.09 -6.69 10.23
N ASP A 354 0.15 -5.95 9.15
CA ASP A 354 0.58 -6.51 7.87
C ASP A 354 1.93 -7.26 8.02
N ALA A 355 2.85 -6.72 8.80
CA ALA A 355 4.12 -7.39 9.10
C ALA A 355 3.91 -8.74 9.81
N ARG A 356 2.96 -8.83 10.75
CA ARG A 356 2.62 -10.08 11.44
C ARG A 356 2.00 -11.11 10.51
N VAL A 357 1.20 -10.66 9.56
CA VAL A 357 0.57 -11.55 8.57
C VAL A 357 1.58 -12.07 7.55
N LEU A 358 2.50 -11.22 7.12
CA LEU A 358 3.50 -11.54 6.08
C LEU A 358 4.70 -12.32 6.63
N ALA A 359 5.09 -12.06 7.87
CA ALA A 359 6.16 -12.76 8.56
C ALA A 359 5.65 -13.28 9.91
N VAL A 360 5.29 -14.57 9.93
CA VAL A 360 4.64 -15.19 11.07
C VAL A 360 5.68 -15.57 12.13
N SER A 361 5.44 -15.16 13.37
CA SER A 361 6.28 -15.55 14.48
C SER A 361 6.08 -17.04 14.84
N THR A 362 7.08 -17.63 15.48
CA THR A 362 7.00 -19.02 15.92
C THR A 362 5.87 -19.26 16.94
N GLU A 363 5.48 -18.23 17.69
CA GLU A 363 4.39 -18.29 18.67
C GLU A 363 3.00 -18.19 18.03
N ASP A 364 2.89 -17.47 16.92
CA ASP A 364 1.60 -17.18 16.26
C ASP A 364 1.21 -18.23 15.20
N GLU A 365 2.06 -19.25 14.97
CA GLU A 365 1.83 -20.20 13.88
C GLU A 365 0.73 -21.23 14.21
N ASP A 366 -0.41 -21.11 13.56
CA ASP A 366 -1.46 -22.13 13.48
C ASP A 366 -1.49 -22.76 12.08
N VAL A 367 -1.42 -24.11 12.02
CA VAL A 367 -1.38 -24.87 10.76
C VAL A 367 -2.60 -24.62 9.88
N ALA A 368 -3.78 -24.51 10.49
CA ALA A 368 -5.02 -24.32 9.74
C ALA A 368 -5.05 -22.94 9.07
N ASP A 369 -4.70 -21.90 9.81
CA ASP A 369 -4.69 -20.51 9.32
C ASP A 369 -3.61 -20.30 8.27
N ARG A 370 -2.44 -20.90 8.44
CA ARG A 370 -1.37 -20.84 7.46
C ARG A 370 -1.78 -21.42 6.10
N ARG A 371 -2.37 -22.62 6.09
CA ARG A 371 -2.83 -23.24 4.83
C ARG A 371 -3.90 -22.43 4.15
N ALA A 372 -4.86 -21.91 4.91
CA ALA A 372 -5.93 -21.06 4.38
C ALA A 372 -5.36 -19.77 3.79
N ARG A 373 -4.41 -19.11 4.47
CA ARG A 373 -3.73 -17.89 3.94
C ARG A 373 -2.96 -18.19 2.66
N LEU A 374 -2.12 -19.23 2.65
CA LEU A 374 -1.34 -19.61 1.48
C LEU A 374 -2.23 -19.91 0.27
N GLN A 375 -3.30 -20.68 0.47
CA GLN A 375 -4.25 -20.98 -0.58
C GLN A 375 -4.94 -19.69 -1.08
N GLY A 376 -5.37 -18.83 -0.17
CA GLY A 376 -6.00 -17.55 -0.51
C GLY A 376 -5.09 -16.64 -1.33
N TYR A 377 -3.80 -16.57 -1.03
CA TYR A 377 -2.84 -15.81 -1.84
C TYR A 377 -2.63 -16.44 -3.22
N LEU A 378 -2.50 -17.77 -3.30
CA LEU A 378 -2.39 -18.48 -4.57
C LEU A 378 -3.62 -18.28 -5.45
N ASP A 379 -4.82 -18.33 -4.89
CA ASP A 379 -6.09 -18.11 -5.59
C ASP A 379 -6.18 -16.67 -6.16
N LEU A 380 -5.51 -15.71 -5.53
CA LEU A 380 -5.38 -14.34 -6.01
C LEU A 380 -4.20 -14.12 -6.97
N GLY A 381 -3.40 -15.15 -7.25
CA GLY A 381 -2.17 -15.02 -8.05
C GLY A 381 -1.05 -14.25 -7.32
N LEU A 382 -1.10 -14.15 -5.99
CA LEU A 382 -0.13 -13.45 -5.17
C LEU A 382 0.86 -14.42 -4.54
N SER A 383 2.09 -14.01 -4.34
CA SER A 383 3.08 -14.73 -3.57
C SER A 383 3.45 -13.92 -2.32
N VAL A 384 3.67 -14.61 -1.19
CA VAL A 384 4.08 -13.95 0.05
C VAL A 384 5.41 -13.24 -0.11
N ALA A 385 6.36 -13.83 -0.85
CA ALA A 385 7.63 -13.18 -1.13
C ALA A 385 7.45 -11.89 -1.95
N GLY A 386 6.51 -11.87 -2.92
CA GLY A 386 6.17 -10.66 -3.67
C GLY A 386 5.51 -9.59 -2.80
N LEU A 387 4.63 -9.99 -1.88
CA LEU A 387 4.03 -9.07 -0.91
C LEU A 387 5.05 -8.53 0.09
N ALA A 388 5.96 -9.38 0.57
CA ALA A 388 7.02 -8.99 1.48
C ALA A 388 8.01 -7.99 0.84
N ALA A 389 8.32 -8.16 -0.45
CA ALA A 389 9.17 -7.25 -1.20
C ALA A 389 8.53 -5.85 -1.39
N LEU A 390 7.20 -5.79 -1.38
CA LEU A 390 6.45 -4.54 -1.54
C LEU A 390 6.07 -3.89 -0.19
N PHE A 391 6.32 -4.56 0.93
CA PHE A 391 5.79 -4.16 2.24
C PHE A 391 6.24 -2.75 2.66
N VAL A 392 7.53 -2.46 2.66
CA VAL A 392 8.05 -1.13 3.04
C VAL A 392 7.89 -0.08 1.94
N PRO A 393 8.20 -0.36 0.66
CA PRO A 393 7.97 0.60 -0.42
C PRO A 393 6.52 1.06 -0.55
N VAL A 394 5.54 0.16 -0.31
CA VAL A 394 4.11 0.51 -0.35
C VAL A 394 3.76 1.56 0.71
N LEU A 395 4.38 1.54 1.88
CA LEU A 395 4.18 2.57 2.90
C LEU A 395 4.75 3.94 2.48
N GLY A 396 5.96 3.97 1.93
CA GLY A 396 6.58 5.18 1.42
C GLY A 396 5.85 5.73 0.20
N GLN A 397 5.55 4.86 -0.76
CA GLN A 397 4.86 5.24 -1.98
C GLN A 397 3.40 5.68 -1.73
N ALA A 398 2.70 5.08 -0.77
CA ALA A 398 1.34 5.49 -0.42
C ALA A 398 1.25 6.90 0.22
N LEU A 399 2.38 7.48 0.60
CA LEU A 399 2.48 8.86 1.08
C LEU A 399 3.06 9.80 0.01
N LEU A 400 3.73 9.26 -1.02
CA LEU A 400 4.20 10.04 -2.14
C LEU A 400 3.01 10.68 -2.86
N GLY A 401 2.95 11.98 -2.84
CA GLY A 401 1.93 12.70 -3.58
C GLY A 401 2.10 12.45 -5.07
N LEU A 402 1.34 11.51 -5.58
CA LEU A 402 1.24 11.25 -7.02
C LEU A 402 0.96 12.54 -7.79
N THR A 403 0.38 13.55 -7.12
CA THR A 403 0.11 14.86 -7.74
C THR A 403 1.40 15.51 -8.23
N VAL A 404 2.49 15.45 -7.45
CA VAL A 404 3.80 15.98 -7.90
C VAL A 404 4.46 15.00 -8.87
N VAL A 405 4.40 13.70 -8.59
CA VAL A 405 4.93 12.66 -9.47
C VAL A 405 4.10 12.53 -10.75
N GLN A 406 2.77 12.69 -10.70
CA GLN A 406 1.93 12.72 -11.90
C GLN A 406 2.18 13.98 -12.73
N LEU A 407 2.27 15.16 -12.09
CA LEU A 407 2.65 16.39 -12.76
C LEU A 407 4.00 16.29 -13.46
N ALA A 408 4.96 15.72 -12.77
CA ALA A 408 6.29 15.51 -13.31
C ALA A 408 6.31 14.34 -14.30
N GLY A 409 5.62 13.23 -14.03
CA GLY A 409 5.55 12.06 -14.90
C GLY A 409 4.90 12.38 -16.24
N GLU A 410 3.76 13.09 -16.25
CA GLU A 410 3.13 13.55 -17.51
C GLU A 410 4.08 14.42 -18.37
N VAL A 411 4.99 15.17 -17.71
CA VAL A 411 5.95 16.05 -18.37
C VAL A 411 7.26 15.35 -18.69
N TYR A 412 7.71 14.41 -17.83
CA TYR A 412 9.02 13.76 -17.89
C TYR A 412 8.99 12.27 -18.22
N GLU A 413 7.84 11.71 -18.64
CA GLU A 413 7.77 10.29 -19.05
C GLU A 413 8.83 9.89 -20.09
N SER A 414 9.40 10.86 -20.79
CA SER A 414 10.48 10.70 -21.77
C SER A 414 11.88 11.03 -21.24
N TYR A 415 12.05 11.39 -19.97
CA TYR A 415 13.32 11.92 -19.46
C TYR A 415 13.94 11.01 -18.42
N GLN A 416 15.05 10.35 -18.77
CA GLN A 416 15.77 9.42 -17.89
C GLN A 416 16.41 10.08 -16.66
N ASP A 417 16.64 11.40 -16.70
CA ASP A 417 17.28 12.15 -15.60
C ASP A 417 16.39 12.34 -14.35
N TRP A 418 15.08 12.19 -14.47
CA TRP A 418 14.16 12.19 -13.33
C TRP A 418 14.46 11.04 -12.33
N GLN A 419 15.05 9.96 -12.79
CA GLN A 419 15.45 8.82 -11.95
C GLN A 419 16.75 9.07 -11.15
N LEU A 420 17.48 10.14 -11.43
CA LEU A 420 18.80 10.43 -10.85
C LEU A 420 18.77 11.27 -9.56
N GLY A 421 17.59 11.56 -8.99
CA GLY A 421 17.49 11.93 -7.58
C GLY A 421 17.37 13.40 -7.21
N ASP A 422 17.37 14.36 -8.15
CA ASP A 422 17.16 15.78 -7.83
C ASP A 422 15.73 16.24 -8.15
N ARG A 423 14.77 15.74 -7.31
CA ARG A 423 13.35 16.04 -7.46
C ARG A 423 13.03 17.53 -7.27
N ASP A 424 13.76 18.22 -6.39
CA ASP A 424 13.55 19.64 -6.09
C ASP A 424 13.95 20.52 -7.28
N ALA A 425 15.08 20.23 -7.92
CA ALA A 425 15.52 20.94 -9.10
C ALA A 425 14.53 20.72 -10.26
N ALA A 426 14.06 19.52 -10.47
CA ALA A 426 13.11 19.18 -11.52
C ALA A 426 11.74 19.85 -11.30
N LEU A 427 11.21 19.87 -10.08
CA LEU A 427 9.99 20.61 -9.73
C LEU A 427 10.17 22.13 -9.90
N GLY A 428 11.29 22.66 -9.43
CA GLY A 428 11.62 24.07 -9.60
C GLY A 428 11.65 24.46 -11.08
N HIS A 429 12.22 23.60 -11.92
CA HIS A 429 12.31 23.83 -13.36
C HIS A 429 10.94 23.76 -14.05
N LEU A 430 10.14 22.75 -13.72
CA LEU A 430 8.77 22.61 -14.20
C LEU A 430 7.93 23.86 -13.92
N PHE A 431 7.93 24.36 -12.69
CA PHE A 431 7.16 25.55 -12.30
C PHE A 431 7.69 26.82 -12.94
N ASN A 432 9.02 26.95 -13.14
CA ASN A 432 9.58 28.10 -13.85
C ASN A 432 9.13 28.15 -15.31
N VAL A 433 9.05 26.97 -15.98
CA VAL A 433 8.54 26.88 -17.35
C VAL A 433 7.04 27.15 -17.37
N ALA A 434 6.26 26.62 -16.41
CA ALA A 434 4.83 26.89 -16.31
C ALA A 434 4.55 28.37 -16.09
N ASP A 435 5.28 29.08 -15.22
CA ASP A 435 5.18 30.51 -15.01
C ASP A 435 5.47 31.28 -16.30
N THR A 436 6.44 30.82 -17.10
CA THR A 436 6.79 31.49 -18.38
C THR A 436 5.72 31.28 -19.46
N VAL A 437 5.00 30.15 -19.44
CA VAL A 437 3.93 29.83 -20.41
C VAL A 437 2.62 30.59 -20.09
N VAL A 438 2.38 30.85 -18.80
CA VAL A 438 1.14 31.48 -18.31
C VAL A 438 1.21 33.01 -18.29
N MET A 439 2.41 33.61 -18.24
CA MET A 439 2.60 35.05 -18.39
C MET A 439 2.48 35.49 -19.86
#